data_c374adf64735ecb94271eed12f9b7859
#
_entry.id   c374adf64735ecb94271eed12f9b7859
#
_cell.length_a   1.000
_cell.length_b   1.000
_cell.length_c   1.000
_cell.angle_alpha   90.00
_cell.angle_beta   90.00
_cell.angle_gamma   90.00
#
_symmetry.space_group_name_H-M   'P 1'
#
loop_
_entity.id
_entity.type
_entity.pdbx_description
1 polymer ?
#
loop_
_entity_poly.entity_id
_entity_poly.type
_entity_poly.pdbx_seq_one_letter_code
_entity_poly.pdbx_strand_id
1 'polypeptide(L)'
;MRIETLLYVYLFICSGMIVFNIITAIVLKRRDRRTVRASARFRQHILQQIERINTGQQVERRHKKYLSRLLTRTGNMIAFDKMLEDLYREEPRQATEYLSQLGGVIVYLTIRYGRKDRIEAAYFPYIIKKYHLIENRPFSGVVDAMYTLLRESSIYCRENAMQALYTTGDCDCIMKALKILDGGESFFHEKLLADGLLEFTGDHEVLGRCIEKSFADFSPEMQMAMMNFLRLDSGEHCAFALALLQNTATDDEVRYACIRYLGRYPYGPAYETLLELAECRNDARWEYAAIASTALCAYPGDETIERLKRNLYSRNWYIRFNASKSLERMGLTYLDLIDVMEGHDRYATEILRYRFDIRNLTQKEAEQECTS
;
A
#
# COMPACT_ATOMS: atom_id res chain seq x y z
N MET A 1 29.89 -36.69 -22.63
CA MET A 1 30.50 -36.17 -21.40
C MET A 1 30.48 -37.32 -20.38
N ARG A 2 31.59 -37.71 -19.80
CA ARG A 2 31.65 -38.88 -18.89
C ARG A 2 30.96 -38.52 -17.57
N ILE A 3 30.20 -39.43 -16.99
CA ILE A 3 29.46 -39.22 -15.71
C ILE A 3 30.39 -38.72 -14.61
N GLU A 4 31.62 -39.19 -14.60
CA GLU A 4 32.70 -38.76 -13.66
C GLU A 4 32.99 -37.25 -13.78
N THR A 5 33.02 -36.69 -14.99
CA THR A 5 33.26 -35.26 -15.22
C THR A 5 32.11 -34.41 -14.67
N LEU A 6 30.88 -34.86 -14.84
CA LEU A 6 29.68 -34.23 -14.26
C LEU A 6 29.74 -34.24 -12.71
N LEU A 7 30.14 -35.34 -12.11
CA LEU A 7 30.28 -35.50 -10.66
C LEU A 7 31.33 -34.54 -10.10
N TYR A 8 32.50 -34.41 -10.74
CA TYR A 8 33.55 -33.48 -10.30
C TYR A 8 33.09 -32.01 -10.44
N VAL A 9 32.40 -31.64 -11.52
CA VAL A 9 31.87 -30.29 -11.68
C VAL A 9 30.83 -29.97 -10.61
N TYR A 10 29.94 -30.92 -10.32
CA TYR A 10 28.95 -30.77 -9.26
C TYR A 10 29.58 -30.60 -7.87
N LEU A 11 30.57 -31.44 -7.55
CA LEU A 11 31.32 -31.37 -6.29
C LEU A 11 32.08 -30.04 -6.14
N PHE A 12 32.66 -29.54 -7.23
CA PHE A 12 33.32 -28.22 -7.25
C PHE A 12 32.34 -27.08 -6.99
N ILE A 13 31.18 -27.10 -7.64
CA ILE A 13 30.11 -26.07 -7.41
C ILE A 13 29.61 -26.12 -5.97
N CYS A 14 29.32 -27.33 -5.44
CA CYS A 14 28.85 -27.45 -4.05
C CYS A 14 29.92 -26.98 -3.05
N SER A 15 31.18 -27.33 -3.25
CA SER A 15 32.28 -26.85 -2.41
C SER A 15 32.43 -25.32 -2.47
N GLY A 16 32.33 -24.74 -3.66
CA GLY A 16 32.32 -23.29 -3.85
C GLY A 16 31.17 -22.58 -3.12
N MET A 17 29.96 -23.14 -3.19
CA MET A 17 28.80 -22.63 -2.46
C MET A 17 28.98 -22.70 -0.94
N ILE A 18 29.55 -23.79 -0.42
CA ILE A 18 29.83 -23.95 1.03
C ILE A 18 30.86 -22.90 1.48
N VAL A 19 31.96 -22.73 0.75
CA VAL A 19 32.97 -21.71 1.05
C VAL A 19 32.39 -20.31 1.00
N PHE A 20 31.59 -19.98 -0.03
CA PHE A 20 30.91 -18.71 -0.14
C PHE A 20 29.98 -18.44 1.05
N ASN A 21 29.17 -19.43 1.46
CA ASN A 21 28.28 -19.30 2.60
C ASN A 21 29.04 -19.08 3.91
N ILE A 22 30.17 -19.79 4.13
CA ILE A 22 31.02 -19.61 5.32
C ILE A 22 31.61 -18.19 5.33
N ILE A 23 32.18 -17.73 4.21
CA ILE A 23 32.74 -16.38 4.10
C ILE A 23 31.66 -15.34 4.39
N THR A 24 30.49 -15.49 3.77
CA THR A 24 29.34 -14.58 3.96
C THR A 24 28.92 -14.56 5.42
N ALA A 25 28.77 -15.71 6.07
CA ALA A 25 28.43 -15.81 7.49
C ALA A 25 29.45 -15.10 8.39
N ILE A 26 30.77 -15.27 8.10
CA ILE A 26 31.83 -14.59 8.87
C ILE A 26 31.76 -13.06 8.67
N VAL A 27 31.55 -12.59 7.42
CA VAL A 27 31.45 -11.16 7.11
C VAL A 27 30.24 -10.55 7.80
N LEU A 28 29.07 -11.20 7.70
CA LEU A 28 27.84 -10.77 8.39
C LEU A 28 28.04 -10.69 9.90
N LYS A 29 28.57 -11.73 10.51
CA LYS A 29 28.84 -11.77 11.97
C LYS A 29 29.82 -10.68 12.42
N ARG A 30 30.84 -10.37 11.61
CA ARG A 30 31.78 -9.26 11.87
C ARG A 30 31.08 -7.90 11.75
N ARG A 31 30.20 -7.73 10.75
CA ARG A 31 29.40 -6.54 10.54
C ARG A 31 28.45 -6.31 11.72
N ASP A 32 27.73 -7.34 12.16
CA ASP A 32 26.81 -7.27 13.29
C ASP A 32 27.55 -6.90 14.58
N ARG A 33 28.68 -7.50 14.87
CA ARG A 33 29.50 -7.15 16.05
C ARG A 33 29.96 -5.69 16.01
N ARG A 34 30.32 -5.16 14.82
CA ARG A 34 30.69 -3.74 14.65
C ARG A 34 29.49 -2.81 14.90
N THR A 35 28.33 -3.18 14.39
CA THR A 35 27.08 -2.43 14.58
C THR A 35 26.69 -2.40 16.05
N VAL A 36 26.71 -3.52 16.75
CA VAL A 36 26.41 -3.60 18.20
C VAL A 36 27.36 -2.74 19.02
N ARG A 37 28.68 -2.80 18.72
CA ARG A 37 29.66 -1.95 19.46
C ARG A 37 29.48 -0.45 19.17
N ALA A 38 29.10 -0.12 17.95
CA ALA A 38 28.81 1.27 17.57
C ALA A 38 27.50 1.76 18.22
N SER A 39 26.46 0.94 18.25
CA SER A 39 25.20 1.20 18.93
C SER A 39 25.41 1.46 20.42
N ALA A 40 26.18 0.63 21.11
CA ALA A 40 26.50 0.83 22.52
C ALA A 40 27.23 2.17 22.80
N ARG A 41 28.14 2.58 21.90
CA ARG A 41 28.80 3.90 22.00
C ARG A 41 27.81 5.05 21.82
N PHE A 42 26.92 4.97 20.81
CA PHE A 42 25.86 5.97 20.65
C PHE A 42 24.99 6.04 21.89
N ARG A 43 24.57 4.90 22.45
CA ARG A 43 23.74 4.83 23.65
C ARG A 43 24.33 5.63 24.80
N GLN A 44 25.62 5.44 25.10
CA GLN A 44 26.29 6.15 26.18
C GLN A 44 26.24 7.68 26.01
N HIS A 45 26.55 8.17 24.81
CA HIS A 45 26.50 9.60 24.49
C HIS A 45 25.08 10.17 24.52
N ILE A 46 24.10 9.40 24.11
CA ILE A 46 22.72 9.86 24.05
C ILE A 46 22.08 9.90 25.43
N LEU A 47 22.33 8.90 26.29
CA LEU A 47 21.83 8.90 27.66
C LEU A 47 22.34 10.12 28.42
N GLN A 48 23.60 10.55 28.22
CA GLN A 48 24.11 11.80 28.78
C GLN A 48 23.33 13.03 28.31
N GLN A 49 22.88 13.05 27.04
CA GLN A 49 22.09 14.16 26.54
C GLN A 49 20.64 14.11 27.06
N ILE A 50 20.07 12.92 27.22
CA ILE A 50 18.74 12.74 27.80
C ILE A 50 18.71 13.22 29.26
N GLU A 51 19.76 12.91 30.04
CA GLU A 51 19.88 13.41 31.42
C GLU A 51 19.90 14.94 31.47
N ARG A 52 20.58 15.59 30.51
CA ARG A 52 20.56 17.05 30.38
C ARG A 52 19.16 17.58 30.04
N ILE A 53 18.44 16.91 29.13
CA ILE A 53 17.06 17.27 28.77
C ILE A 53 16.16 17.17 30.00
N ASN A 54 16.28 16.12 30.79
CA ASN A 54 15.52 15.93 32.04
C ASN A 54 15.79 17.01 33.08
N THR A 55 16.95 17.68 33.01
CA THR A 55 17.29 18.85 33.83
C THR A 55 16.92 20.21 33.21
N GLY A 56 16.13 20.20 32.09
CA GLY A 56 15.67 21.41 31.41
C GLY A 56 16.71 22.04 30.46
N GLN A 57 17.80 21.34 30.17
CA GLN A 57 18.86 21.84 29.30
C GLN A 57 18.65 21.31 27.88
N GLN A 58 19.15 22.01 26.89
CA GLN A 58 19.12 21.55 25.48
C GLN A 58 20.28 20.59 25.17
N VAL A 59 20.09 19.76 24.09
CA VAL A 59 21.14 18.92 23.52
C VAL A 59 22.34 19.79 23.10
N GLU A 60 23.53 19.40 23.53
CA GLU A 60 24.76 20.14 23.28
C GLU A 60 25.09 20.33 21.81
N ARG A 61 25.56 21.52 21.42
CA ARG A 61 26.04 21.81 20.05
C ARG A 61 27.17 20.86 19.63
N ARG A 62 28.06 20.47 20.57
CA ARG A 62 29.14 19.50 20.31
C ARG A 62 28.60 18.14 19.95
N HIS A 63 27.56 17.67 20.62
CA HIS A 63 26.89 16.40 20.34
C HIS A 63 26.19 16.44 18.97
N LYS A 64 25.45 17.51 18.64
CA LYS A 64 24.86 17.70 17.32
C LYS A 64 25.91 17.65 16.21
N LYS A 65 27.06 18.32 16.39
CA LYS A 65 28.17 18.28 15.42
C LYS A 65 28.81 16.89 15.31
N TYR A 66 28.93 16.17 16.40
CA TYR A 66 29.41 14.78 16.43
C TYR A 66 28.49 13.88 15.62
N LEU A 67 27.17 13.91 15.86
CA LEU A 67 26.19 13.16 15.09
C LEU A 67 26.21 13.51 13.62
N SER A 68 26.20 14.80 13.28
CA SER A 68 26.24 15.25 11.86
C SER A 68 27.44 14.69 11.09
N ARG A 69 28.58 14.52 11.74
CA ARG A 69 29.77 13.93 11.09
C ARG A 69 29.69 12.42 10.97
N LEU A 70 29.27 11.74 12.03
CA LEU A 70 29.31 10.26 12.08
C LEU A 70 28.18 9.65 11.25
N LEU A 71 26.98 10.20 11.33
CA LEU A 71 25.78 9.63 10.68
C LEU A 71 25.79 9.81 9.16
N THR A 72 26.74 10.53 8.59
CA THR A 72 26.96 10.54 7.13
C THR A 72 27.38 9.18 6.59
N ARG A 73 27.92 8.28 7.41
CA ARG A 73 28.26 6.90 7.03
C ARG A 73 27.09 5.99 7.31
N THR A 74 26.62 5.28 6.29
CA THR A 74 25.45 4.38 6.39
C THR A 74 25.58 3.33 7.49
N GLY A 75 26.77 2.76 7.69
CA GLY A 75 27.00 1.81 8.79
C GLY A 75 26.81 2.42 10.20
N ASN A 76 27.13 3.71 10.37
CA ASN A 76 26.87 4.41 11.62
C ASN A 76 25.38 4.78 11.77
N MET A 77 24.71 5.12 10.68
CA MET A 77 23.27 5.35 10.67
C MET A 77 22.51 4.09 11.07
N ILE A 78 22.90 2.91 10.56
CA ILE A 78 22.33 1.62 10.97
C ILE A 78 22.55 1.35 12.46
N ALA A 79 23.74 1.67 13.00
CA ALA A 79 24.02 1.52 14.42
C ALA A 79 23.23 2.49 15.29
N PHE A 80 23.01 3.70 14.80
CA PHE A 80 22.19 4.71 15.44
C PHE A 80 20.71 4.32 15.43
N ASP A 81 20.20 3.83 14.30
CA ASP A 81 18.84 3.28 14.17
C ASP A 81 18.59 2.16 15.19
N LYS A 82 19.50 1.19 15.26
CA LYS A 82 19.39 0.10 16.25
C LYS A 82 19.36 0.61 17.68
N MET A 83 20.19 1.60 18.00
CA MET A 83 20.19 2.21 19.33
C MET A 83 18.88 2.96 19.62
N LEU A 84 18.34 3.70 18.63
CA LEU A 84 17.06 4.39 18.78
C LEU A 84 15.91 3.40 18.97
N GLU A 85 15.92 2.27 18.24
CA GLU A 85 14.93 1.21 18.36
C GLU A 85 14.88 0.65 19.80
N ASP A 86 16.06 0.38 20.38
CA ASP A 86 16.18 -0.05 21.77
C ASP A 86 15.69 1.06 22.73
N LEU A 87 16.07 2.32 22.49
CA LEU A 87 15.64 3.46 23.31
C LEU A 87 14.13 3.72 23.23
N TYR A 88 13.53 3.63 22.05
CA TYR A 88 12.08 3.76 21.89
C TYR A 88 11.30 2.66 22.60
N ARG A 89 11.86 1.45 22.67
CA ARG A 89 11.25 0.32 23.39
C ARG A 89 11.28 0.52 24.90
N GLU A 90 12.38 1.11 25.42
CA GLU A 90 12.57 1.32 26.85
C GLU A 90 11.90 2.63 27.33
N GLU A 91 12.15 3.75 26.63
CA GLU A 91 11.80 5.10 27.04
C GLU A 91 11.30 5.97 25.88
N PRO A 92 10.08 5.69 25.33
CA PRO A 92 9.60 6.32 24.08
C PRO A 92 9.48 7.84 24.17
N ARG A 93 9.07 8.39 25.33
CA ARG A 93 8.93 9.84 25.53
C ARG A 93 10.29 10.56 25.46
N GLN A 94 11.29 10.02 26.10
CA GLN A 94 12.64 10.59 26.10
C GLN A 94 13.29 10.51 24.72
N ALA A 95 13.06 9.40 23.98
CA ALA A 95 13.51 9.25 22.62
C ALA A 95 12.90 10.32 21.68
N THR A 96 11.59 10.55 21.78
CA THR A 96 10.89 11.57 20.99
C THR A 96 11.39 12.97 21.32
N GLU A 97 11.55 13.31 22.60
CA GLU A 97 12.05 14.60 23.03
C GLU A 97 13.50 14.86 22.57
N TYR A 98 14.36 13.85 22.71
CA TYR A 98 15.72 13.91 22.21
C TYR A 98 15.76 14.16 20.69
N LEU A 99 15.01 13.40 19.89
CA LEU A 99 14.96 13.55 18.45
C LEU A 99 14.38 14.90 18.02
N SER A 100 13.41 15.44 18.75
CA SER A 100 12.82 16.76 18.47
C SER A 100 13.86 17.88 18.49
N GLN A 101 14.94 17.73 19.27
CA GLN A 101 16.01 18.70 19.36
C GLN A 101 17.10 18.55 18.27
N LEU A 102 17.02 17.50 17.42
CA LEU A 102 17.99 17.22 16.36
C LEU A 102 17.63 17.79 14.98
N GLY A 103 16.63 18.67 14.85
CA GLY A 103 16.16 19.19 13.56
C GLY A 103 17.27 19.65 12.62
N GLY A 104 18.26 20.43 13.10
CA GLY A 104 19.39 20.85 12.29
C GLY A 104 20.32 19.71 11.84
N VAL A 105 20.41 18.61 12.60
CA VAL A 105 21.14 17.39 12.20
C VAL A 105 20.38 16.69 11.10
N ILE A 106 19.06 16.58 11.21
CA ILE A 106 18.17 15.94 10.22
C ILE A 106 18.30 16.66 8.88
N VAL A 107 18.16 17.99 8.85
CA VAL A 107 18.32 18.80 7.62
C VAL A 107 19.71 18.60 7.00
N TYR A 108 20.77 18.63 7.79
CA TYR A 108 22.13 18.40 7.31
C TYR A 108 22.28 17.00 6.67
N LEU A 109 21.77 15.97 7.33
CA LEU A 109 21.84 14.59 6.85
C LEU A 109 21.04 14.41 5.57
N THR A 110 19.88 15.03 5.44
CA THR A 110 19.04 15.01 4.23
C THR A 110 19.85 15.44 3.01
N ILE A 111 20.59 16.57 3.10
CA ILE A 111 21.43 17.07 2.01
C ILE A 111 22.57 16.09 1.70
N ARG A 112 23.15 15.46 2.72
CA ARG A 112 24.28 14.52 2.53
C ARG A 112 23.83 13.20 1.93
N TYR A 113 22.68 12.67 2.34
CA TYR A 113 22.12 11.42 1.81
C TYR A 113 21.55 11.59 0.40
N GLY A 114 20.97 12.74 0.07
CA GLY A 114 20.52 13.04 -1.30
C GLY A 114 21.63 13.06 -2.36
N ARG A 115 22.92 13.04 -1.94
CA ARG A 115 24.07 12.95 -2.84
C ARG A 115 24.72 11.56 -2.89
N LYS A 116 24.12 10.57 -2.25
CA LYS A 116 24.66 9.19 -2.18
C LYS A 116 24.10 8.33 -3.31
N ASP A 117 24.68 7.12 -3.45
CA ASP A 117 24.15 6.10 -4.32
C ASP A 117 22.72 5.70 -3.92
N ARG A 118 21.93 5.27 -4.91
CA ARG A 118 20.48 5.03 -4.81
C ARG A 118 20.02 4.24 -3.58
N ILE A 119 20.71 3.15 -3.24
CA ILE A 119 20.36 2.29 -2.10
C ILE A 119 20.62 2.99 -0.77
N GLU A 120 21.77 3.68 -0.64
CA GLU A 120 22.10 4.43 0.56
C GLU A 120 21.22 5.66 0.74
N ALA A 121 20.86 6.34 -0.38
CA ALA A 121 19.95 7.48 -0.37
C ALA A 121 18.56 7.09 0.16
N ALA A 122 18.05 5.91 -0.21
CA ALA A 122 16.75 5.42 0.21
C ALA A 122 16.66 5.12 1.72
N TYR A 123 17.80 4.86 2.39
CA TYR A 123 17.78 4.50 3.82
C TYR A 123 17.42 5.69 4.73
N PHE A 124 17.78 6.89 4.36
CA PHE A 124 17.51 8.06 5.20
C PHE A 124 16.01 8.44 5.25
N PRO A 125 15.24 8.48 4.15
CA PRO A 125 13.79 8.59 4.18
C PRO A 125 13.10 7.50 5.02
N TYR A 126 13.59 6.26 4.97
CA TYR A 126 13.12 5.20 5.86
C TYR A 126 13.26 5.57 7.35
N ILE A 127 14.41 6.15 7.75
CA ILE A 127 14.61 6.64 9.14
C ILE A 127 13.65 7.79 9.47
N ILE A 128 13.40 8.70 8.53
CA ILE A 128 12.45 9.80 8.73
C ILE A 128 11.05 9.24 9.02
N LYS A 129 10.60 8.28 8.21
CA LYS A 129 9.30 7.59 8.41
C LYS A 129 9.26 6.90 9.76
N LYS A 130 10.25 6.03 10.03
CA LYS A 130 10.28 5.14 11.19
C LYS A 130 10.15 5.88 12.54
N TYR A 131 10.73 7.08 12.62
CA TYR A 131 10.75 7.89 13.83
C TYR A 131 9.93 9.17 13.75
N HIS A 132 9.07 9.29 12.72
CA HIS A 132 8.19 10.46 12.52
C HIS A 132 8.92 11.81 12.63
N LEU A 133 10.13 11.91 12.04
CA LEU A 133 11.03 13.03 12.26
C LEU A 133 10.53 14.38 11.70
N ILE A 134 9.53 14.36 10.82
CA ILE A 134 8.94 15.56 10.20
C ILE A 134 7.46 15.74 10.51
N GLU A 135 6.90 14.92 11.42
CA GLU A 135 5.51 15.03 11.85
C GLU A 135 5.24 16.39 12.49
N ASN A 136 4.18 17.07 12.04
CA ASN A 136 3.78 18.40 12.53
C ASN A 136 4.89 19.49 12.49
N ARG A 137 6.04 19.20 11.88
CA ARG A 137 7.17 20.12 11.72
C ARG A 137 7.83 19.91 10.37
N PRO A 138 7.14 20.21 9.24
CA PRO A 138 7.74 20.06 7.95
C PRO A 138 8.90 21.05 7.77
N PHE A 139 10.12 20.59 7.99
CA PHE A 139 11.30 21.35 7.58
C PHE A 139 11.30 21.42 6.06
N SER A 140 11.07 22.59 5.48
CA SER A 140 10.96 22.76 4.03
C SER A 140 12.09 22.08 3.25
N GLY A 141 13.34 22.20 3.72
CA GLY A 141 14.48 21.55 3.06
C GLY A 141 14.48 20.01 3.13
N VAL A 142 13.82 19.39 4.11
CA VAL A 142 13.66 17.93 4.17
C VAL A 142 12.58 17.49 3.19
N VAL A 143 11.45 18.19 3.18
CA VAL A 143 10.33 17.91 2.26
C VAL A 143 10.78 18.08 0.80
N ASP A 144 11.54 19.15 0.47
CA ASP A 144 12.07 19.38 -0.88
C ASP A 144 13.03 18.27 -1.32
N ALA A 145 13.83 17.73 -0.39
CA ALA A 145 14.70 16.60 -0.69
C ALA A 145 13.89 15.31 -0.91
N MET A 146 12.79 15.09 -0.19
CA MET A 146 11.88 13.97 -0.47
C MET A 146 11.28 14.10 -1.88
N TYR A 147 10.83 15.30 -2.28
CA TYR A 147 10.37 15.55 -3.66
C TYR A 147 11.45 15.29 -4.71
N THR A 148 12.70 15.56 -4.39
CA THR A 148 13.83 15.22 -5.29
C THR A 148 13.98 13.71 -5.44
N LEU A 149 13.88 12.96 -4.33
CA LEU A 149 13.97 11.49 -4.33
C LEU A 149 12.79 10.81 -5.04
N LEU A 150 11.61 11.46 -5.11
CA LEU A 150 10.49 10.95 -5.90
C LEU A 150 10.77 10.92 -7.42
N ARG A 151 11.73 11.70 -7.90
CA ARG A 151 12.14 11.72 -9.31
C ARG A 151 13.23 10.70 -9.65
N GLU A 152 13.77 10.01 -8.64
CA GLU A 152 14.80 8.99 -8.85
C GLU A 152 14.24 7.74 -9.54
N SER A 153 15.06 7.08 -10.35
CA SER A 153 14.67 5.84 -11.05
C SER A 153 14.50 4.64 -10.10
N SER A 154 15.11 4.71 -8.90
CA SER A 154 14.99 3.64 -7.89
C SER A 154 13.63 3.66 -7.22
N ILE A 155 12.90 2.55 -7.32
CA ILE A 155 11.61 2.38 -6.64
C ILE A 155 11.76 2.53 -5.12
N TYR A 156 12.85 2.04 -4.53
CA TYR A 156 13.12 2.16 -3.09
C TYR A 156 13.27 3.61 -2.63
N CYS A 157 13.89 4.47 -3.46
CA CYS A 157 14.01 5.90 -3.16
C CYS A 157 12.63 6.56 -3.19
N ARG A 158 11.83 6.29 -4.21
CA ARG A 158 10.50 6.87 -4.36
C ARG A 158 9.55 6.41 -3.26
N GLU A 159 9.52 5.11 -2.99
CA GLU A 159 8.66 4.52 -1.96
C GLU A 159 9.02 5.08 -0.57
N ASN A 160 10.28 5.01 -0.15
CA ASN A 160 10.68 5.52 1.15
C ASN A 160 10.50 7.03 1.28
N ALA A 161 10.69 7.80 0.19
CA ALA A 161 10.42 9.24 0.19
C ALA A 161 8.93 9.53 0.35
N MET A 162 8.06 8.78 -0.36
CA MET A 162 6.61 8.90 -0.22
C MET A 162 6.14 8.52 1.17
N GLN A 163 6.65 7.40 1.71
CA GLN A 163 6.41 6.94 3.07
C GLN A 163 6.81 7.98 4.12
N ALA A 164 7.93 8.69 3.91
CA ALA A 164 8.33 9.79 4.78
C ALA A 164 7.36 10.98 4.69
N LEU A 165 6.89 11.32 3.47
CA LEU A 165 5.94 12.42 3.27
C LEU A 165 4.57 12.13 3.91
N TYR A 166 4.11 10.88 3.96
CA TYR A 166 2.86 10.53 4.66
C TYR A 166 2.91 10.92 6.14
N THR A 167 4.10 10.95 6.75
CA THR A 167 4.24 11.36 8.17
C THR A 167 4.20 12.87 8.39
N THR A 168 4.07 13.70 7.35
CA THR A 168 3.95 15.16 7.51
C THR A 168 2.61 15.59 8.09
N GLY A 169 1.55 14.81 7.85
CA GLY A 169 0.18 15.18 8.16
C GLY A 169 -0.37 16.33 7.29
N ASP A 170 0.35 16.74 6.25
CA ASP A 170 0.03 17.89 5.38
C ASP A 170 -0.47 17.40 4.01
N CYS A 171 -1.76 17.66 3.72
CA CYS A 171 -2.39 17.26 2.46
C CYS A 171 -1.76 17.93 1.24
N ASP A 172 -1.34 19.20 1.34
CA ASP A 172 -0.72 19.89 0.21
C ASP A 172 0.63 19.27 -0.15
N CYS A 173 1.38 18.82 0.86
CA CYS A 173 2.60 18.05 0.66
C CYS A 173 2.33 16.75 -0.11
N ILE A 174 1.26 16.04 0.23
CA ILE A 174 0.89 14.79 -0.44
C ILE A 174 0.43 15.05 -1.87
N MET A 175 -0.47 16.01 -2.09
CA MET A 175 -0.96 16.34 -3.44
C MET A 175 0.18 16.74 -4.38
N LYS A 176 1.17 17.51 -3.88
CA LYS A 176 2.36 17.85 -4.64
C LYS A 176 3.24 16.62 -4.93
N ALA A 177 3.38 15.71 -3.97
CA ALA A 177 4.10 14.45 -4.16
C ALA A 177 3.47 13.57 -5.24
N LEU A 178 2.13 13.41 -5.20
CA LEU A 178 1.37 12.69 -6.21
C LEU A 178 1.56 13.29 -7.61
N LYS A 179 1.54 14.61 -7.73
CA LYS A 179 1.79 15.31 -9.01
C LYS A 179 3.21 15.09 -9.55
N ILE A 180 4.19 14.97 -8.67
CA ILE A 180 5.57 14.64 -9.06
C ILE A 180 5.67 13.19 -9.56
N LEU A 181 4.99 12.25 -8.91
CA LEU A 181 4.96 10.85 -9.32
C LEU A 181 4.23 10.66 -10.63
N ASP A 182 3.10 11.34 -10.81
CA ASP A 182 2.27 11.27 -12.01
C ASP A 182 2.98 11.84 -13.25
N GLY A 183 3.75 12.92 -13.10
CA GLY A 183 4.57 13.48 -14.16
C GLY A 183 5.92 12.77 -14.41
N GLY A 184 6.21 11.71 -13.68
CA GLY A 184 7.48 10.97 -13.79
C GLY A 184 7.45 9.90 -14.88
N GLU A 185 8.61 9.63 -15.49
CA GLU A 185 8.77 8.55 -16.48
C GLU A 185 8.71 7.15 -15.87
N SER A 186 8.83 7.03 -14.56
CA SER A 186 8.96 5.75 -13.86
C SER A 186 7.63 5.37 -13.21
N PHE A 187 7.10 4.21 -13.60
CA PHE A 187 5.88 3.64 -13.06
C PHE A 187 5.93 3.48 -11.52
N PHE A 188 4.87 3.91 -10.86
CA PHE A 188 4.64 3.65 -9.44
C PHE A 188 3.32 2.86 -9.31
N HIS A 189 3.40 1.63 -8.81
CA HIS A 189 2.27 0.71 -8.83
C HIS A 189 1.09 1.28 -8.02
N GLU A 190 -0.09 1.33 -8.63
CA GLU A 190 -1.34 1.89 -8.07
C GLU A 190 -1.67 1.35 -6.68
N LYS A 191 -1.49 0.04 -6.47
CA LYS A 191 -1.76 -0.60 -5.18
C LYS A 191 -0.81 -0.10 -4.09
N LEU A 192 0.50 0.04 -4.39
CA LEU A 192 1.46 0.59 -3.41
C LEU A 192 1.08 2.02 -3.01
N LEU A 193 0.57 2.79 -3.97
CA LEU A 193 0.15 4.16 -3.73
C LEU A 193 -1.13 4.21 -2.89
N ALA A 194 -2.13 3.42 -3.23
CA ALA A 194 -3.39 3.35 -2.50
C ALA A 194 -3.17 2.85 -1.05
N ASP A 195 -2.40 1.77 -0.88
CA ASP A 195 -2.07 1.23 0.45
C ASP A 195 -1.22 2.23 1.25
N GLY A 196 -0.29 2.94 0.59
CA GLY A 196 0.56 3.94 1.23
C GLY A 196 -0.21 5.17 1.69
N LEU A 197 -1.18 5.66 0.92
CA LEU A 197 -2.03 6.79 1.31
C LEU A 197 -2.82 6.51 2.60
N LEU A 198 -3.13 5.25 2.91
CA LEU A 198 -3.75 4.85 4.18
C LEU A 198 -2.81 5.03 5.39
N GLU A 199 -1.49 5.14 5.16
CA GLU A 199 -0.52 5.45 6.23
C GLU A 199 -0.36 6.95 6.49
N PHE A 200 -1.10 7.81 5.78
CA PHE A 200 -1.07 9.26 6.01
C PHE A 200 -1.50 9.58 7.45
N THR A 201 -0.69 10.37 8.16
CA THR A 201 -0.90 10.67 9.57
C THR A 201 -1.80 11.89 9.83
N GLY A 202 -2.18 12.60 8.75
CA GLY A 202 -3.10 13.74 8.83
C GLY A 202 -4.57 13.31 8.78
N ASP A 203 -5.43 14.29 8.57
CA ASP A 203 -6.87 14.09 8.44
C ASP A 203 -7.21 13.49 7.05
N HIS A 204 -7.68 12.25 7.02
CA HIS A 204 -8.03 11.51 5.80
C HIS A 204 -9.23 12.14 5.07
N GLU A 205 -10.20 12.69 5.80
CA GLU A 205 -11.34 13.38 5.20
C GLU A 205 -10.89 14.63 4.43
N VAL A 206 -9.95 15.38 5.01
CA VAL A 206 -9.34 16.54 4.34
C VAL A 206 -8.55 16.07 3.11
N LEU A 207 -7.79 15.00 3.20
CA LEU A 207 -7.05 14.43 2.07
C LEU A 207 -8.00 13.97 0.95
N GLY A 208 -9.10 13.30 1.30
CA GLY A 208 -10.13 12.88 0.33
C GLY A 208 -10.73 14.07 -0.43
N ARG A 209 -11.07 15.15 0.27
CA ARG A 209 -11.55 16.40 -0.36
C ARG A 209 -10.49 17.07 -1.26
N CYS A 210 -9.22 17.03 -0.87
CA CYS A 210 -8.12 17.53 -1.71
C CYS A 210 -7.97 16.70 -3.00
N ILE A 211 -8.12 15.37 -2.89
CA ILE A 211 -8.14 14.46 -4.04
C ILE A 211 -9.31 14.79 -4.96
N GLU A 212 -10.54 14.88 -4.47
CA GLU A 212 -11.71 15.21 -5.30
C GLU A 212 -11.51 16.51 -6.07
N LYS A 213 -11.04 17.56 -5.40
CA LYS A 213 -10.84 18.89 -5.97
C LYS A 213 -9.85 18.89 -7.13
N SER A 214 -8.82 18.09 -7.07
CA SER A 214 -7.72 18.09 -8.05
C SER A 214 -7.73 16.87 -8.96
N PHE A 215 -8.73 16.00 -8.86
CA PHE A 215 -8.78 14.67 -9.49
C PHE A 215 -8.55 14.72 -11.00
N ALA A 216 -9.18 15.67 -11.69
CA ALA A 216 -9.08 15.82 -13.15
C ALA A 216 -7.68 16.24 -13.63
N ASP A 217 -6.81 16.72 -12.74
CA ASP A 217 -5.45 17.16 -13.07
C ASP A 217 -4.45 16.00 -13.19
N PHE A 218 -4.89 14.76 -12.93
CA PHE A 218 -4.04 13.57 -12.86
C PHE A 218 -4.32 12.58 -14.01
N SER A 219 -3.32 11.75 -14.32
CA SER A 219 -3.45 10.66 -15.28
C SER A 219 -4.50 9.63 -14.84
N PRO A 220 -5.10 8.84 -15.77
CA PRO A 220 -6.03 7.78 -15.41
C PRO A 220 -5.47 6.77 -14.41
N GLU A 221 -4.19 6.42 -14.51
CA GLU A 221 -3.50 5.51 -13.60
C GLU A 221 -3.45 6.07 -12.17
N MET A 222 -3.14 7.35 -12.03
CA MET A 222 -3.13 8.04 -10.75
C MET A 222 -4.56 8.19 -10.19
N GLN A 223 -5.52 8.55 -11.03
CA GLN A 223 -6.94 8.61 -10.69
C GLN A 223 -7.45 7.28 -10.15
N MET A 224 -7.06 6.17 -10.77
CA MET A 224 -7.43 4.82 -10.32
C MET A 224 -6.81 4.50 -8.94
N ALA A 225 -5.55 4.86 -8.70
CA ALA A 225 -4.91 4.71 -7.40
C ALA A 225 -5.62 5.53 -6.31
N MET A 226 -5.99 6.78 -6.62
CA MET A 226 -6.77 7.65 -5.73
C MET A 226 -8.15 7.07 -5.43
N MET A 227 -8.89 6.60 -6.42
CA MET A 227 -10.19 5.95 -6.21
C MET A 227 -10.05 4.67 -5.37
N ASN A 228 -8.97 3.90 -5.53
CA ASN A 228 -8.71 2.74 -4.70
C ASN A 228 -8.41 3.13 -3.25
N PHE A 229 -7.67 4.22 -3.01
CA PHE A 229 -7.48 4.77 -1.66
C PHE A 229 -8.83 5.17 -1.05
N LEU A 230 -9.63 6.02 -1.71
CA LEU A 230 -10.93 6.45 -1.21
C LEU A 230 -11.85 5.26 -0.87
N ARG A 231 -11.82 4.20 -1.71
CA ARG A 231 -12.58 2.98 -1.46
C ARG A 231 -12.12 2.21 -0.22
N LEU A 232 -10.83 2.27 0.12
CA LEU A 232 -10.29 1.60 1.31
C LEU A 232 -10.50 2.43 2.57
N ASP A 233 -10.57 3.75 2.43
CA ASP A 233 -10.64 4.71 3.51
C ASP A 233 -12.08 4.93 4.03
N SER A 234 -12.97 5.53 3.23
CA SER A 234 -14.31 5.89 3.70
C SER A 234 -15.38 5.85 2.62
N GLY A 235 -16.68 5.91 3.05
CA GLY A 235 -17.86 5.98 2.19
C GLY A 235 -18.33 7.42 1.87
N GLU A 236 -17.60 8.45 2.26
CA GLU A 236 -18.03 9.84 2.13
C GLU A 236 -18.05 10.37 0.68
N HIS A 237 -17.41 9.65 -0.27
CA HIS A 237 -17.19 10.09 -1.64
C HIS A 237 -18.15 9.45 -2.66
N CYS A 238 -19.33 8.94 -2.24
CA CYS A 238 -20.28 8.26 -3.11
C CYS A 238 -20.83 9.13 -4.24
N ALA A 239 -21.17 10.39 -3.94
CA ALA A 239 -21.68 11.32 -4.95
C ALA A 239 -20.61 11.65 -6.00
N PHE A 240 -19.36 11.82 -5.58
CA PHE A 240 -18.21 12.01 -6.46
C PHE A 240 -17.97 10.79 -7.36
N ALA A 241 -17.95 9.59 -6.80
CA ALA A 241 -17.79 8.37 -7.56
C ALA A 241 -18.91 8.16 -8.59
N LEU A 242 -20.16 8.49 -8.23
CA LEU A 242 -21.28 8.43 -9.17
C LEU A 242 -21.13 9.45 -10.32
N ALA A 243 -20.73 10.69 -10.01
CA ALA A 243 -20.52 11.71 -11.04
C ALA A 243 -19.43 11.29 -12.04
N LEU A 244 -18.32 10.72 -11.57
CA LEU A 244 -17.26 10.17 -12.43
C LEU A 244 -17.77 8.98 -13.27
N LEU A 245 -18.55 8.10 -12.67
CA LEU A 245 -19.12 6.93 -13.37
C LEU A 245 -20.06 7.33 -14.50
N GLN A 246 -20.86 8.35 -14.32
CA GLN A 246 -21.81 8.87 -15.31
C GLN A 246 -21.13 9.71 -16.39
N ASN A 247 -19.95 10.23 -16.16
CA ASN A 247 -19.21 11.01 -17.14
C ASN A 247 -18.55 10.07 -18.16
N THR A 248 -19.03 10.08 -19.39
CA THR A 248 -18.51 9.23 -20.49
C THR A 248 -17.10 9.60 -20.96
N ALA A 249 -16.60 10.79 -20.58
CA ALA A 249 -15.22 11.20 -20.87
C ALA A 249 -14.20 10.66 -19.85
N THR A 250 -14.67 10.10 -18.71
CA THR A 250 -13.81 9.44 -17.73
C THR A 250 -13.30 8.12 -18.31
N ASP A 251 -12.02 7.84 -18.06
CA ASP A 251 -11.38 6.58 -18.49
C ASP A 251 -12.12 5.35 -17.94
N ASP A 252 -12.20 4.28 -18.72
CA ASP A 252 -12.96 3.08 -18.39
C ASP A 252 -12.43 2.40 -17.10
N GLU A 253 -11.10 2.37 -16.86
CA GLU A 253 -10.52 1.78 -15.64
C GLU A 253 -10.87 2.60 -14.38
N VAL A 254 -10.92 3.92 -14.50
CA VAL A 254 -11.38 4.80 -13.41
C VAL A 254 -12.86 4.56 -13.13
N ARG A 255 -13.68 4.42 -14.16
CA ARG A 255 -15.11 4.10 -14.01
C ARG A 255 -15.31 2.73 -13.37
N TYR A 256 -14.48 1.74 -13.68
CA TYR A 256 -14.49 0.44 -12.98
C TYR A 256 -14.13 0.58 -11.49
N ALA A 257 -13.18 1.45 -11.15
CA ALA A 257 -12.87 1.73 -9.75
C ALA A 257 -14.05 2.40 -9.04
N CYS A 258 -14.80 3.31 -9.70
CA CYS A 258 -16.02 3.91 -9.18
C CYS A 258 -17.13 2.88 -8.93
N ILE A 259 -17.34 1.91 -9.83
CA ILE A 259 -18.30 0.82 -9.62
C ILE A 259 -17.91 -0.01 -8.38
N ARG A 260 -16.61 -0.34 -8.23
CA ARG A 260 -16.10 -1.07 -7.05
C ARG A 260 -16.27 -0.27 -5.76
N TYR A 261 -16.11 1.06 -5.82
CA TYR A 261 -16.37 1.97 -4.71
C TYR A 261 -17.85 1.92 -4.28
N LEU A 262 -18.77 2.12 -5.23
CA LEU A 262 -20.21 2.08 -5.00
C LEU A 262 -20.72 0.69 -4.58
N GLY A 263 -20.04 -0.37 -4.97
CA GLY A 263 -20.32 -1.73 -4.50
C GLY A 263 -19.85 -1.98 -3.06
N ARG A 264 -18.91 -1.20 -2.54
CA ARG A 264 -18.48 -1.27 -1.13
C ARG A 264 -19.33 -0.37 -0.24
N TYR A 265 -19.71 0.79 -0.72
CA TYR A 265 -20.52 1.78 -0.03
C TYR A 265 -21.82 2.04 -0.80
N PRO A 266 -22.89 1.30 -0.46
CA PRO A 266 -24.17 1.45 -1.16
C PRO A 266 -24.69 2.86 -1.12
N TYR A 267 -25.03 3.39 -2.30
CA TYR A 267 -25.56 4.74 -2.47
C TYR A 267 -26.78 4.71 -3.37
N GLY A 268 -27.96 4.99 -2.81
CA GLY A 268 -29.24 4.86 -3.50
C GLY A 268 -29.29 5.48 -4.90
N PRO A 269 -28.79 6.71 -5.12
CA PRO A 269 -28.77 7.34 -6.45
C PRO A 269 -27.94 6.62 -7.50
N ALA A 270 -27.02 5.72 -7.11
CA ALA A 270 -26.19 4.95 -8.03
C ALA A 270 -26.90 3.68 -8.57
N TYR A 271 -28.00 3.27 -7.95
CA TYR A 271 -28.65 1.99 -8.22
C TYR A 271 -29.03 1.78 -9.68
N GLU A 272 -29.77 2.74 -10.26
CA GLU A 272 -30.21 2.66 -11.67
C GLU A 272 -29.00 2.59 -12.63
N THR A 273 -27.98 3.40 -12.39
CA THR A 273 -26.75 3.40 -13.20
C THR A 273 -26.05 2.04 -13.13
N LEU A 274 -26.00 1.40 -11.95
CA LEU A 274 -25.40 0.07 -11.79
C LEU A 274 -26.24 -1.01 -12.45
N LEU A 275 -27.57 -0.94 -12.40
CA LEU A 275 -28.47 -1.85 -13.12
C LEU A 275 -28.30 -1.76 -14.63
N GLU A 276 -28.22 -0.54 -15.17
CA GLU A 276 -27.97 -0.32 -16.61
C GLU A 276 -26.61 -0.88 -17.04
N LEU A 277 -25.55 -0.62 -16.26
CA LEU A 277 -24.21 -1.11 -16.55
C LEU A 277 -24.11 -2.64 -16.43
N ALA A 278 -24.90 -3.25 -15.56
CA ALA A 278 -24.99 -4.71 -15.45
C ALA A 278 -25.66 -5.36 -16.67
N GLU A 279 -26.39 -4.59 -17.49
CA GLU A 279 -26.94 -5.08 -18.74
C GLU A 279 -25.84 -5.08 -19.82
N CYS A 280 -25.38 -6.28 -20.20
CA CYS A 280 -24.36 -6.43 -21.24
C CYS A 280 -24.98 -6.19 -22.63
N ARG A 281 -25.13 -4.92 -23.02
CA ARG A 281 -25.65 -4.51 -24.34
C ARG A 281 -24.58 -4.58 -25.43
N ASN A 282 -23.29 -4.59 -25.05
CA ASN A 282 -22.18 -4.59 -25.97
C ASN A 282 -21.08 -5.53 -25.45
N ASP A 283 -20.81 -6.58 -26.21
CA ASP A 283 -19.77 -7.57 -25.86
C ASP A 283 -18.35 -6.96 -25.78
N ALA A 284 -18.11 -5.81 -26.41
CA ALA A 284 -16.84 -5.08 -26.32
C ALA A 284 -16.64 -4.34 -24.99
N ARG A 285 -17.68 -4.24 -24.15
CA ARG A 285 -17.66 -3.58 -22.83
C ARG A 285 -18.20 -4.50 -21.75
N TRP A 286 -17.91 -5.77 -21.84
CA TRP A 286 -18.37 -6.80 -20.91
C TRP A 286 -17.87 -6.59 -19.48
N GLU A 287 -16.74 -5.89 -19.30
CA GLU A 287 -16.15 -5.60 -18.00
C GLU A 287 -17.11 -4.80 -17.09
N TYR A 288 -17.83 -3.82 -17.67
CA TYR A 288 -18.85 -3.08 -16.94
C TYR A 288 -19.91 -4.00 -16.35
N ALA A 289 -20.45 -4.89 -17.15
CA ALA A 289 -21.48 -5.83 -16.70
C ALA A 289 -20.95 -6.81 -15.64
N ALA A 290 -19.71 -7.27 -15.78
CA ALA A 290 -19.08 -8.16 -14.84
C ALA A 290 -18.84 -7.47 -13.47
N ILE A 291 -18.33 -6.24 -13.48
CA ILE A 291 -18.01 -5.49 -12.25
C ILE A 291 -19.30 -5.00 -11.59
N ALA A 292 -20.26 -4.47 -12.37
CA ALA A 292 -21.56 -4.04 -11.89
C ALA A 292 -22.36 -5.21 -11.28
N SER A 293 -22.30 -6.42 -11.87
CA SER A 293 -22.89 -7.62 -11.29
C SER A 293 -22.34 -7.92 -9.87
N THR A 294 -21.05 -7.63 -9.64
CA THR A 294 -20.46 -7.76 -8.30
C THR A 294 -20.93 -6.66 -7.35
N ALA A 295 -21.01 -5.41 -7.83
CA ALA A 295 -21.42 -4.27 -7.02
C ALA A 295 -22.89 -4.35 -6.60
N LEU A 296 -23.75 -4.86 -7.45
CA LEU A 296 -25.18 -5.05 -7.19
C LEU A 296 -25.48 -5.97 -6.01
N CYS A 297 -24.52 -6.81 -5.59
CA CYS A 297 -24.64 -7.59 -4.35
C CYS A 297 -24.96 -6.72 -3.11
N ALA A 298 -24.52 -5.46 -3.12
CA ALA A 298 -24.77 -4.50 -2.03
C ALA A 298 -26.10 -3.75 -2.14
N TYR A 299 -26.89 -4.02 -3.19
CA TYR A 299 -28.18 -3.40 -3.48
C TYR A 299 -29.28 -4.46 -3.59
N PRO A 300 -29.66 -5.11 -2.49
CA PRO A 300 -30.63 -6.19 -2.52
C PRO A 300 -32.03 -5.69 -2.95
N GLY A 301 -32.70 -6.47 -3.80
CA GLY A 301 -34.05 -6.19 -4.29
C GLY A 301 -34.41 -7.12 -5.44
N ASP A 302 -35.71 -7.24 -5.73
CA ASP A 302 -36.22 -8.18 -6.76
C ASP A 302 -35.63 -7.87 -8.15
N GLU A 303 -35.52 -6.61 -8.49
CA GLU A 303 -34.96 -6.17 -9.77
C GLU A 303 -33.48 -6.52 -9.91
N THR A 304 -32.70 -6.37 -8.80
CA THR A 304 -31.32 -6.82 -8.74
C THR A 304 -31.21 -8.33 -8.97
N ILE A 305 -32.04 -9.12 -8.29
CA ILE A 305 -32.06 -10.57 -8.43
C ILE A 305 -32.37 -10.96 -9.88
N GLU A 306 -33.39 -10.37 -10.45
CA GLU A 306 -33.76 -10.62 -11.84
C GLU A 306 -32.67 -10.23 -12.83
N ARG A 307 -31.99 -9.10 -12.61
CA ARG A 307 -30.84 -8.68 -13.42
C ARG A 307 -29.69 -9.68 -13.33
N LEU A 308 -29.35 -10.12 -12.12
CA LEU A 308 -28.29 -11.09 -11.90
C LEU A 308 -28.66 -12.47 -12.46
N LYS A 309 -29.93 -12.92 -12.35
CA LYS A 309 -30.42 -14.13 -13.01
C LYS A 309 -30.23 -14.07 -14.53
N ARG A 310 -30.59 -12.94 -15.16
CA ARG A 310 -30.34 -12.74 -16.60
C ARG A 310 -28.85 -12.82 -16.97
N ASN A 311 -27.99 -12.30 -16.13
CA ASN A 311 -26.54 -12.32 -16.32
C ASN A 311 -25.93 -13.74 -16.24
N LEU A 312 -26.61 -14.71 -15.61
CA LEU A 312 -26.21 -16.13 -15.63
C LEU A 312 -26.26 -16.74 -17.05
N TYR A 313 -27.07 -16.20 -17.95
CA TYR A 313 -27.17 -16.63 -19.35
C TYR A 313 -26.21 -15.91 -20.29
N SER A 314 -25.34 -15.02 -19.78
CA SER A 314 -24.34 -14.31 -20.58
C SER A 314 -23.37 -15.29 -21.25
N ARG A 315 -22.93 -15.00 -22.48
CA ARG A 315 -21.86 -15.75 -23.14
C ARG A 315 -20.51 -15.56 -22.47
N ASN A 316 -20.31 -14.42 -21.79
CA ASN A 316 -19.07 -14.11 -21.09
C ASN A 316 -19.03 -14.83 -19.73
N TRP A 317 -17.97 -15.60 -19.50
CA TRP A 317 -17.79 -16.36 -18.27
C TRP A 317 -17.69 -15.47 -17.02
N TYR A 318 -17.00 -14.32 -17.11
CA TYR A 318 -16.83 -13.41 -15.97
C TYR A 318 -18.15 -12.81 -15.49
N ILE A 319 -19.06 -12.48 -16.44
CA ILE A 319 -20.39 -11.98 -16.10
C ILE A 319 -21.18 -13.06 -15.36
N ARG A 320 -21.21 -14.29 -15.86
CA ARG A 320 -21.87 -15.42 -15.21
C ARG A 320 -21.32 -15.69 -13.83
N PHE A 321 -19.99 -15.73 -13.72
CA PHE A 321 -19.29 -16.00 -12.46
C PHE A 321 -19.59 -14.93 -11.40
N ASN A 322 -19.52 -13.65 -11.75
CA ASN A 322 -19.79 -12.56 -10.82
C ASN A 322 -21.26 -12.51 -10.43
N ALA A 323 -22.19 -12.74 -11.36
CA ALA A 323 -23.61 -12.81 -11.08
C ALA A 323 -23.93 -13.98 -10.12
N SER A 324 -23.42 -15.18 -10.38
CA SER A 324 -23.65 -16.34 -9.51
C SER A 324 -23.09 -16.13 -8.10
N LYS A 325 -21.89 -15.51 -7.99
CA LYS A 325 -21.28 -15.17 -6.73
C LYS A 325 -22.08 -14.12 -5.95
N SER A 326 -22.68 -13.16 -6.66
CA SER A 326 -23.51 -12.12 -6.02
C SER A 326 -24.82 -12.68 -5.52
N LEU A 327 -25.52 -13.53 -6.28
CA LEU A 327 -26.74 -14.22 -5.86
C LEU A 327 -26.47 -15.09 -4.61
N GLU A 328 -25.37 -15.83 -4.59
CA GLU A 328 -24.97 -16.63 -3.43
C GLU A 328 -24.71 -15.76 -2.20
N ARG A 329 -23.98 -14.64 -2.36
CA ARG A 329 -23.65 -13.70 -1.26
C ARG A 329 -24.88 -12.96 -0.72
N MET A 330 -25.89 -12.75 -1.55
CA MET A 330 -27.18 -12.21 -1.13
C MET A 330 -28.01 -13.24 -0.33
N GLY A 331 -27.52 -14.47 -0.19
CA GLY A 331 -28.13 -15.50 0.63
C GLY A 331 -29.17 -16.35 -0.11
N LEU A 332 -29.32 -16.20 -1.44
CA LEU A 332 -30.27 -17.00 -2.19
C LEU A 332 -29.89 -18.48 -2.14
N THR A 333 -30.92 -19.31 -2.10
CA THR A 333 -30.79 -20.76 -2.02
C THR A 333 -31.09 -21.41 -3.38
N TYR A 334 -30.92 -22.73 -3.43
CA TYR A 334 -31.31 -23.52 -4.60
C TYR A 334 -32.78 -23.33 -4.98
N LEU A 335 -33.66 -23.24 -3.97
CA LEU A 335 -35.09 -23.05 -4.19
C LEU A 335 -35.46 -21.71 -4.80
N ASP A 336 -34.73 -20.66 -4.38
CA ASP A 336 -34.92 -19.29 -4.92
C ASP A 336 -34.48 -19.17 -6.38
N LEU A 337 -33.61 -20.08 -6.85
CA LEU A 337 -33.03 -20.11 -8.18
C LEU A 337 -33.46 -21.35 -8.99
N ILE A 338 -34.55 -22.00 -8.60
CA ILE A 338 -35.01 -23.25 -9.19
C ILE A 338 -35.34 -23.08 -10.68
N ASP A 339 -35.86 -21.94 -11.05
CA ASP A 339 -36.11 -21.55 -12.46
C ASP A 339 -34.88 -21.59 -13.34
N VAL A 340 -33.71 -21.21 -12.81
CA VAL A 340 -32.43 -21.30 -13.49
C VAL A 340 -31.86 -22.72 -13.41
N MET A 341 -31.96 -23.35 -12.25
CA MET A 341 -31.39 -24.68 -11.99
C MET A 341 -32.07 -25.81 -12.79
N GLU A 342 -33.36 -25.68 -13.04
CA GLU A 342 -34.14 -26.60 -13.89
C GLU A 342 -34.26 -26.11 -15.33
N GLY A 343 -33.65 -24.97 -15.64
CA GLY A 343 -33.61 -24.40 -16.98
C GLY A 343 -32.77 -25.22 -17.98
N HIS A 344 -32.87 -24.89 -19.28
CA HIS A 344 -32.17 -25.60 -20.34
C HIS A 344 -30.72 -25.11 -20.57
N ASP A 345 -30.30 -24.00 -19.97
CA ASP A 345 -28.96 -23.47 -20.14
C ASP A 345 -27.95 -24.18 -19.21
N ARG A 346 -27.15 -25.04 -19.83
CA ARG A 346 -26.17 -25.84 -19.13
C ARG A 346 -25.15 -24.98 -18.37
N TYR A 347 -24.71 -23.86 -18.96
CA TYR A 347 -23.68 -23.02 -18.31
C TYR A 347 -24.20 -22.26 -17.09
N ALA A 348 -25.44 -21.76 -17.14
CA ALA A 348 -26.08 -21.13 -16.00
C ALA A 348 -26.26 -22.13 -14.84
N THR A 349 -26.72 -23.34 -15.15
CA THR A 349 -26.91 -24.41 -14.16
C THR A 349 -25.58 -24.87 -13.55
N GLU A 350 -24.55 -25.12 -14.39
CA GLU A 350 -23.23 -25.58 -13.90
C GLU A 350 -22.55 -24.54 -13.02
N ILE A 351 -22.60 -23.23 -13.34
CA ILE A 351 -21.96 -22.20 -12.52
C ILE A 351 -22.62 -22.05 -11.14
N LEU A 352 -23.96 -22.16 -11.07
CA LEU A 352 -24.69 -22.13 -9.79
C LEU A 352 -24.40 -23.38 -8.94
N ARG A 353 -24.41 -24.59 -9.53
CA ARG A 353 -24.03 -25.83 -8.82
C ARG A 353 -22.64 -25.71 -8.23
N TYR A 354 -21.67 -25.30 -9.02
CA TYR A 354 -20.29 -25.07 -8.55
C TYR A 354 -20.24 -24.13 -7.33
N ARG A 355 -21.01 -23.04 -7.35
CA ARG A 355 -21.03 -22.07 -6.23
C ARG A 355 -21.66 -22.67 -4.97
N PHE A 356 -22.79 -23.37 -5.11
CA PHE A 356 -23.44 -24.01 -3.97
C PHE A 356 -22.61 -25.16 -3.37
N ASP A 357 -21.91 -25.92 -4.20
CA ASP A 357 -21.02 -26.99 -3.73
C ASP A 357 -19.84 -26.42 -2.94
N ILE A 358 -19.22 -25.35 -3.41
CA ILE A 358 -18.16 -24.66 -2.65
C ILE A 358 -18.69 -24.16 -1.30
N ARG A 359 -19.85 -23.51 -1.28
CA ARG A 359 -20.46 -23.01 -0.04
C ARG A 359 -20.68 -24.13 0.97
N ASN A 360 -21.22 -25.27 0.51
CA ASN A 360 -21.48 -26.41 1.36
C ASN A 360 -20.18 -27.04 1.92
N LEU A 361 -19.11 -27.08 1.12
CA LEU A 361 -17.80 -27.54 1.56
C LEU A 361 -17.19 -26.61 2.61
N THR A 362 -17.20 -25.28 2.37
CA THR A 362 -16.68 -24.30 3.33
C THR A 362 -17.44 -24.29 4.64
N GLN A 363 -18.78 -24.48 4.62
CA GLN A 363 -19.57 -24.59 5.84
C GLN A 363 -19.23 -25.84 6.64
N LYS A 364 -19.04 -26.99 6.00
CA LYS A 364 -18.64 -28.23 6.67
C LYS A 364 -17.25 -28.14 7.29
N GLU A 365 -16.30 -27.49 6.62
CA GLU A 365 -14.95 -27.26 7.16
C GLU A 365 -15.01 -26.37 8.41
N ALA A 366 -15.77 -25.27 8.37
CA ALA A 366 -15.95 -24.37 9.52
C ALA A 366 -16.64 -25.08 10.71
N GLU A 367 -17.63 -25.95 10.47
CA GLU A 367 -18.29 -26.76 11.52
C GLU A 367 -17.33 -27.78 12.14
N GLN A 368 -16.41 -28.36 11.36
CA GLN A 368 -15.42 -29.30 11.85
C GLN A 368 -14.33 -28.62 12.69
N GLU A 369 -13.90 -27.41 12.32
CA GLU A 369 -12.96 -26.61 13.10
C GLU A 369 -13.54 -26.13 14.44
N CYS A 370 -14.85 -25.84 14.50
CA CYS A 370 -15.55 -25.46 15.75
C CYS A 370 -15.78 -26.64 16.70
N THR A 371 -15.67 -27.89 16.21
CA THR A 371 -15.94 -29.10 17.02
C THR A 371 -14.66 -29.83 17.45
N SER A 372 -13.51 -29.38 17.01
CA SER A 372 -12.16 -29.88 17.37
C SER A 372 -11.45 -28.94 18.35
#